data_bd516a40ee301566ca6c168e45131afa
#
_entry.id   bd516a40ee301566ca6c168e45131afa
#
_cell.length_a   1.000
_cell.length_b   1.000
_cell.length_c   1.000
_cell.angle_alpha   90.00
_cell.angle_beta   90.00
_cell.angle_gamma   90.00
#
_symmetry.space_group_name_H-M   'P 1'
#
loop_
_entity.id
_entity.type
_entity.pdbx_description
1 polymer ?
#
loop_
_entity_poly.entity_id
_entity_poly.type
_entity_poly.pdbx_seq_one_letter_code
_entity_poly.pdbx_strand_id
1 'polypeptide(L)'
;MKKICIVAGARPNFVKVAPLIRAIQKCEGAEYQLIYAGREDDPTLEPSLFDDLQVPRPDVFLGVDSQSLNEITAQVMGAFDRYLNSHPADVVIVVDDLASTMAAAITAKKRGTKLAHLVAGTRSFDINMPKEVNRLVIDALSDYLFTAGIKSNSVATREQQSETSQTYMVGNILMDTLRFNLPRFRKPDIDIEDGQYLVFTLNRRALLGDEANLARMLQVMVEAADGLPIIAPLRDDAYEVVSRLQALAATPPKQGETEGVLLFHSLPYLEFGWLTAHARGIVTDSGNVAEEATFNGVPCITLNSYTEHQETVTVGSNVLVGGDARKLGEALRQLTGGTWKKCALPDRWDGRTAERIVSILLEG
;
A
#
# COMPACT_ATOMS: atom_id res chain seq x y z
N MET A 1 26.14 11.16 15.10
CA MET A 1 25.11 10.29 14.50
C MET A 1 23.97 11.16 14.02
N LYS A 2 23.53 10.94 12.80
CA LYS A 2 22.37 11.68 12.22
C LYS A 2 21.08 11.22 12.89
N LYS A 3 20.30 12.15 13.40
CA LYS A 3 19.03 11.90 14.10
C LYS A 3 17.87 11.94 13.11
N ILE A 4 17.24 10.80 12.88
CA ILE A 4 16.14 10.65 11.93
C ILE A 4 14.85 10.45 12.70
N CYS A 5 13.85 11.29 12.45
CA CYS A 5 12.50 11.14 13.00
C CYS A 5 11.58 10.59 11.89
N ILE A 6 11.02 9.41 12.07
CA ILE A 6 10.11 8.77 11.11
C ILE A 6 8.68 8.91 11.63
N VAL A 7 7.79 9.53 10.84
CA VAL A 7 6.39 9.74 11.23
C VAL A 7 5.47 8.84 10.44
N ALA A 8 4.77 7.96 11.14
CA ALA A 8 3.71 7.11 10.62
C ALA A 8 2.34 7.63 11.06
N GLY A 9 1.40 7.73 10.14
CA GLY A 9 0.06 8.26 10.41
C GLY A 9 -1.05 7.20 10.45
N ALA A 10 -0.78 5.99 9.95
CA ALA A 10 -1.72 4.89 9.93
C ALA A 10 -1.00 3.53 9.77
N ARG A 11 -1.71 2.43 10.09
CA ARG A 11 -1.20 1.04 9.98
C ARG A 11 -0.47 0.75 8.65
N PRO A 12 -0.96 1.14 7.46
CA PRO A 12 -0.27 0.86 6.20
C PRO A 12 1.12 1.49 6.08
N ASN A 13 1.39 2.58 6.80
CA ASN A 13 2.72 3.19 6.77
C ASN A 13 3.80 2.29 7.37
N PHE A 14 3.47 1.46 8.37
CA PHE A 14 4.46 0.58 9.01
C PHE A 14 5.06 -0.43 8.04
N VAL A 15 4.29 -0.91 7.07
CA VAL A 15 4.81 -1.80 6.00
C VAL A 15 5.89 -1.11 5.17
N LYS A 16 5.78 0.21 4.98
CA LYS A 16 6.73 1.03 4.20
C LYS A 16 7.91 1.55 5.03
N VAL A 17 7.71 1.82 6.33
CA VAL A 17 8.81 2.29 7.18
C VAL A 17 9.65 1.15 7.77
N ALA A 18 9.12 -0.05 7.87
CA ALA A 18 9.84 -1.20 8.42
C ALA A 18 11.20 -1.46 7.72
N PRO A 19 11.32 -1.42 6.38
CA PRO A 19 12.61 -1.56 5.72
C PRO A 19 13.60 -0.46 6.09
N LEU A 20 13.14 0.79 6.26
CA LEU A 20 14.00 1.90 6.67
C LEU A 20 14.56 1.68 8.07
N ILE A 21 13.70 1.27 9.01
CA ILE A 21 14.12 0.94 10.38
C ILE A 21 15.20 -0.14 10.35
N ARG A 22 14.97 -1.24 9.63
CA ARG A 22 15.95 -2.32 9.52
C ARG A 22 17.26 -1.89 8.84
N ALA A 23 17.18 -0.98 7.86
CA ALA A 23 18.38 -0.45 7.19
C ALA A 23 19.18 0.48 8.12
N ILE A 24 18.49 1.37 8.86
CA ILE A 24 19.14 2.27 9.82
C ILE A 24 19.81 1.46 10.96
N GLN A 25 19.13 0.44 11.48
CA GLN A 25 19.69 -0.43 12.55
C GLN A 25 20.96 -1.16 12.13
N LYS A 26 21.17 -1.37 10.83
CA LYS A 26 22.36 -2.04 10.28
C LYS A 26 23.50 -1.09 9.92
N CYS A 27 23.26 0.22 9.93
CA CYS A 27 24.29 1.19 9.56
C CYS A 27 24.87 1.88 10.80
N GLU A 28 26.15 2.25 10.70
CA GLU A 28 26.79 3.16 11.64
C GLU A 28 26.60 4.60 11.15
N GLY A 29 26.25 5.52 12.04
CA GLY A 29 26.17 6.96 11.71
C GLY A 29 24.76 7.55 11.73
N ALA A 30 23.70 6.75 11.87
CA ALA A 30 22.33 7.22 12.08
C ALA A 30 21.65 6.56 13.27
N GLU A 31 20.73 7.27 13.89
CA GLU A 31 19.76 6.77 14.85
C GLU A 31 18.37 7.23 14.43
N TYR A 32 17.34 6.51 14.84
CA TYR A 32 15.97 6.88 14.49
C TYR A 32 15.07 6.93 15.72
N GLN A 33 13.98 7.66 15.60
CA GLN A 33 12.80 7.59 16.46
C GLN A 33 11.56 7.39 15.60
N LEU A 34 10.74 6.41 15.95
CA LEU A 34 9.50 6.09 15.27
C LEU A 34 8.33 6.74 16.00
N ILE A 35 7.66 7.68 15.34
CA ILE A 35 6.53 8.42 15.88
C ILE A 35 5.25 7.93 15.21
N TYR A 36 4.24 7.62 16.01
CA TYR A 36 2.89 7.37 15.52
C TYR A 36 1.97 8.55 15.84
N ALA A 37 1.24 9.04 14.84
CA ALA A 37 0.36 10.18 15.02
C ALA A 37 -0.86 9.87 15.91
N GLY A 38 -1.35 8.64 15.88
CA GLY A 38 -2.52 8.19 16.64
C GLY A 38 -2.23 7.84 18.09
N ARG A 39 -3.19 7.15 18.69
CA ARG A 39 -3.16 6.71 20.09
C ARG A 39 -2.38 5.41 20.25
N GLU A 40 -1.86 5.16 21.44
CA GLU A 40 -1.16 3.92 21.80
C GLU A 40 -2.09 2.69 21.79
N ASP A 41 -3.34 2.88 22.14
CA ASP A 41 -4.40 1.87 22.17
C ASP A 41 -5.19 1.75 20.84
N ASP A 42 -4.64 2.25 19.73
CA ASP A 42 -5.25 2.11 18.41
C ASP A 42 -5.43 0.62 18.07
N PRO A 43 -6.68 0.14 17.91
CA PRO A 43 -6.96 -1.28 17.67
C PRO A 43 -6.40 -1.79 16.33
N THR A 44 -6.02 -0.91 15.42
CA THR A 44 -5.39 -1.28 14.14
C THR A 44 -3.90 -1.61 14.28
N LEU A 45 -3.28 -1.30 15.43
CA LEU A 45 -1.88 -1.57 15.74
C LEU A 45 -1.74 -2.87 16.56
N GLU A 46 -2.21 -3.96 16.00
CA GLU A 46 -2.08 -5.28 16.63
C GLU A 46 -0.59 -5.64 16.86
N PRO A 47 -0.25 -6.30 17.99
CA PRO A 47 1.12 -6.74 18.25
C PRO A 47 1.70 -7.58 17.12
N SER A 48 0.91 -8.47 16.52
CA SER A 48 1.29 -9.32 15.38
C SER A 48 1.82 -8.54 14.17
N LEU A 49 1.36 -7.30 13.95
CA LEU A 49 1.87 -6.46 12.87
C LEU A 49 3.37 -6.19 13.01
N PHE A 50 3.82 -5.83 14.22
CA PHE A 50 5.23 -5.51 14.48
C PHE A 50 6.10 -6.76 14.50
N ASP A 51 5.55 -7.89 15.01
CA ASP A 51 6.20 -9.19 14.97
C ASP A 51 6.39 -9.69 13.53
N ASP A 52 5.38 -9.57 12.68
CA ASP A 52 5.45 -9.93 11.27
C ASP A 52 6.42 -9.03 10.50
N LEU A 53 6.46 -7.74 10.78
CA LEU A 53 7.38 -6.80 10.17
C LEU A 53 8.80 -6.87 10.77
N GLN A 54 8.97 -7.51 11.92
CA GLN A 54 10.23 -7.55 12.70
C GLN A 54 10.81 -6.15 12.98
N VAL A 55 9.97 -5.28 13.49
CA VAL A 55 10.34 -3.92 13.93
C VAL A 55 9.71 -3.61 15.28
N PRO A 56 10.31 -2.74 16.09
CA PRO A 56 9.72 -2.31 17.35
C PRO A 56 8.42 -1.52 17.13
N ARG A 57 7.60 -1.47 18.16
CA ARG A 57 6.49 -0.53 18.23
C ARG A 57 6.99 0.92 18.20
N PRO A 58 6.14 1.90 17.88
CA PRO A 58 6.50 3.31 17.95
C PRO A 58 7.09 3.71 19.31
N ASP A 59 8.15 4.53 19.26
CA ASP A 59 8.77 5.10 20.46
C ASP A 59 7.86 6.16 21.10
N VAL A 60 7.05 6.83 20.27
CA VAL A 60 6.17 7.94 20.69
C VAL A 60 4.83 7.85 19.97
N PHE A 61 3.77 8.09 20.74
CA PHE A 61 2.40 8.22 20.27
C PHE A 61 1.94 9.67 20.51
N LEU A 62 1.50 10.37 19.45
CA LEU A 62 1.04 11.75 19.58
C LEU A 62 -0.38 11.86 20.16
N GLY A 63 -1.09 10.76 20.24
CA GLY A 63 -2.39 10.66 20.88
C GLY A 63 -3.55 11.29 20.11
N VAL A 64 -3.39 11.51 18.81
CA VAL A 64 -4.42 12.14 17.98
C VAL A 64 -5.55 11.13 17.69
N ASP A 65 -6.78 11.56 17.96
CA ASP A 65 -8.00 10.80 17.73
C ASP A 65 -9.10 11.74 17.20
N SER A 66 -9.38 11.66 15.91
CA SER A 66 -10.45 12.41 15.26
C SER A 66 -10.84 11.76 13.93
N GLN A 67 -12.09 11.97 13.53
CA GLN A 67 -12.60 11.59 12.20
C GLN A 67 -12.49 12.75 11.18
N SER A 68 -12.21 13.96 11.64
CA SER A 68 -12.03 15.13 10.78
C SER A 68 -10.58 15.26 10.33
N LEU A 69 -10.33 15.28 9.03
CA LEU A 69 -8.99 15.46 8.47
C LEU A 69 -8.34 16.78 8.92
N ASN A 70 -9.13 17.85 9.01
CA ASN A 70 -8.65 19.15 9.48
C ASN A 70 -8.28 19.13 10.96
N GLU A 71 -9.08 18.46 11.78
CA GLU A 71 -8.80 18.30 13.22
C GLU A 71 -7.55 17.45 13.43
N ILE A 72 -7.38 16.35 12.71
CA ILE A 72 -6.15 15.55 12.71
C ILE A 72 -4.94 16.42 12.38
N THR A 73 -5.04 17.24 11.33
CA THR A 73 -3.96 18.15 10.92
C THR A 73 -3.58 19.11 12.05
N ALA A 74 -4.57 19.76 12.67
CA ALA A 74 -4.35 20.73 13.75
C ALA A 74 -3.71 20.09 14.99
N GLN A 75 -4.23 18.96 15.43
CA GLN A 75 -3.74 18.22 16.60
C GLN A 75 -2.31 17.70 16.41
N VAL A 76 -2.03 17.10 15.24
CA VAL A 76 -0.67 16.59 14.92
C VAL A 76 0.32 17.76 14.88
N MET A 77 0.00 18.88 14.25
CA MET A 77 0.90 20.03 14.22
C MET A 77 1.29 20.47 15.63
N GLY A 78 0.32 20.62 16.54
CA GLY A 78 0.59 21.05 17.90
C GLY A 78 1.35 20.01 18.73
N ALA A 79 1.00 18.72 18.61
CA ALA A 79 1.66 17.64 19.35
C ALA A 79 3.09 17.39 18.85
N PHE A 80 3.29 17.38 17.54
CA PHE A 80 4.59 17.16 16.94
C PHE A 80 5.55 18.34 17.12
N ASP A 81 5.03 19.57 17.15
CA ASP A 81 5.84 20.76 17.49
C ASP A 81 6.39 20.68 18.91
N ARG A 82 5.56 20.31 19.90
CA ARG A 82 6.01 20.09 21.28
C ARG A 82 7.06 18.98 21.37
N TYR A 83 6.85 17.89 20.63
CA TYR A 83 7.80 16.79 20.59
C TYR A 83 9.17 17.24 20.05
N LEU A 84 9.22 17.87 18.86
CA LEU A 84 10.47 18.34 18.24
C LEU A 84 11.18 19.41 19.06
N ASN A 85 10.45 20.15 19.92
CA ASN A 85 11.07 21.14 20.83
C ASN A 85 12.02 20.48 21.84
N SER A 86 11.67 19.30 22.32
CA SER A 86 12.47 18.53 23.29
C SER A 86 13.35 17.47 22.65
N HIS A 87 13.04 17.05 21.42
CA HIS A 87 13.73 15.99 20.68
C HIS A 87 14.07 16.48 19.26
N PRO A 88 15.08 17.36 19.13
CA PRO A 88 15.46 17.86 17.80
C PRO A 88 15.97 16.74 16.91
N ALA A 89 15.54 16.75 15.65
CA ALA A 89 15.96 15.83 14.60
C ALA A 89 16.70 16.56 13.48
N ASP A 90 17.65 15.89 12.83
CA ASP A 90 18.32 16.41 11.64
C ASP A 90 17.43 16.28 10.40
N VAL A 91 16.66 15.18 10.32
CA VAL A 91 15.73 14.89 9.22
C VAL A 91 14.45 14.30 9.77
N VAL A 92 13.32 14.79 9.28
CA VAL A 92 12.00 14.16 9.46
C VAL A 92 11.63 13.44 8.18
N ILE A 93 11.30 12.16 8.28
CA ILE A 93 10.76 11.36 7.16
C ILE A 93 9.25 11.23 7.35
N VAL A 94 8.49 11.62 6.34
CA VAL A 94 7.03 11.40 6.26
C VAL A 94 6.72 10.43 5.13
N VAL A 95 5.64 9.66 5.29
CA VAL A 95 5.28 8.56 4.40
C VAL A 95 3.89 8.75 3.85
N ASP A 96 3.72 8.56 2.54
CA ASP A 96 2.44 8.67 1.86
C ASP A 96 1.78 10.07 2.00
N ASP A 97 0.45 10.09 2.02
CA ASP A 97 -0.38 11.26 1.75
C ASP A 97 -1.48 11.49 2.81
N LEU A 98 -1.20 11.18 4.06
CA LEU A 98 -2.17 11.35 5.14
C LEU A 98 -2.20 12.79 5.67
N ALA A 99 -3.32 13.20 6.25
CA ALA A 99 -3.44 14.49 6.93
C ALA A 99 -2.41 14.63 8.07
N SER A 100 -2.13 13.55 8.78
CA SER A 100 -1.13 13.49 9.85
C SER A 100 0.30 13.66 9.33
N THR A 101 0.65 13.01 8.21
CA THR A 101 1.99 13.13 7.61
C THR A 101 2.21 14.49 6.97
N MET A 102 1.17 15.10 6.37
CA MET A 102 1.20 16.47 5.90
C MET A 102 1.41 17.45 7.07
N ALA A 103 0.71 17.28 8.17
CA ALA A 103 0.85 18.12 9.36
C ALA A 103 2.28 18.04 9.94
N ALA A 104 2.85 16.85 10.01
CA ALA A 104 4.24 16.64 10.44
C ALA A 104 5.24 17.31 9.48
N ALA A 105 5.00 17.25 8.17
CA ALA A 105 5.83 17.89 7.15
C ALA A 105 5.85 19.42 7.32
N ILE A 106 4.68 20.04 7.46
CA ILE A 106 4.56 21.49 7.71
C ILE A 106 5.30 21.89 9.00
N THR A 107 5.11 21.10 10.06
CA THR A 107 5.74 21.37 11.36
C THR A 107 7.26 21.28 11.28
N ALA A 108 7.81 20.24 10.67
CA ALA A 108 9.24 20.07 10.47
C ALA A 108 9.86 21.25 9.72
N LYS A 109 9.25 21.68 8.62
CA LYS A 109 9.76 22.80 7.81
C LYS A 109 9.69 24.13 8.54
N LYS A 110 8.62 24.41 9.29
CA LYS A 110 8.51 25.64 10.12
C LYS A 110 9.58 25.71 11.21
N ARG A 111 10.10 24.57 11.64
CA ARG A 111 11.21 24.50 12.61
C ARG A 111 12.60 24.50 11.96
N GLY A 112 12.68 24.55 10.64
CA GLY A 112 13.93 24.49 9.90
C GLY A 112 14.58 23.11 9.83
N THR A 113 13.86 22.05 10.21
CA THR A 113 14.32 20.67 10.09
C THR A 113 14.23 20.21 8.64
N LYS A 114 15.23 19.47 8.14
CA LYS A 114 15.17 18.87 6.83
C LYS A 114 14.01 17.88 6.75
N LEU A 115 13.32 17.84 5.60
CA LEU A 115 12.15 17.00 5.36
C LEU A 115 12.42 16.04 4.20
N ALA A 116 12.13 14.76 4.41
CA ALA A 116 12.15 13.73 3.40
C ALA A 116 10.76 13.14 3.20
N HIS A 117 10.30 13.08 1.95
CA HIS A 117 9.04 12.45 1.58
C HIS A 117 9.28 11.09 0.94
N LEU A 118 8.80 10.03 1.56
CA LEU A 118 8.78 8.67 1.04
C LEU A 118 7.50 8.45 0.23
N VAL A 119 7.64 7.97 -1.00
CA VAL A 119 6.58 7.84 -2.02
C VAL A 119 6.18 9.20 -2.63
N ALA A 120 7.17 10.07 -2.83
CA ALA A 120 7.00 11.38 -3.44
C ALA A 120 6.64 11.30 -4.93
N GLY A 121 6.08 12.40 -5.46
CA GLY A 121 5.76 12.55 -6.90
C GLY A 121 4.55 11.76 -7.37
N THR A 122 3.84 11.11 -6.48
CA THR A 122 2.60 10.40 -6.79
C THR A 122 1.45 11.39 -6.98
N ARG A 123 0.68 11.29 -8.08
CA ARG A 123 -0.43 12.20 -8.41
C ARG A 123 -1.64 11.47 -8.96
N SER A 124 -2.82 11.88 -8.47
CA SER A 124 -4.12 11.59 -9.09
C SER A 124 -4.55 12.68 -10.08
N PHE A 125 -4.00 13.89 -9.94
CA PHE A 125 -4.38 15.11 -10.65
C PHE A 125 -5.83 15.56 -10.38
N ASP A 126 -6.46 15.05 -9.34
CA ASP A 126 -7.78 15.49 -8.87
C ASP A 126 -7.64 16.29 -7.56
N ILE A 127 -7.62 17.60 -7.67
CA ILE A 127 -7.48 18.51 -6.53
C ILE A 127 -8.65 18.43 -5.52
N ASN A 128 -9.78 17.85 -5.90
CA ASN A 128 -10.88 17.62 -4.98
C ASN A 128 -10.65 16.42 -4.05
N MET A 129 -9.65 15.62 -4.35
CA MET A 129 -9.24 14.50 -3.52
C MET A 129 -8.37 15.01 -2.36
N PRO A 130 -8.78 14.84 -1.08
CA PRO A 130 -7.98 15.32 0.08
C PRO A 130 -6.54 14.82 0.08
N LYS A 131 -6.29 13.60 -0.35
CA LYS A 131 -4.94 13.04 -0.48
C LYS A 131 -4.08 13.77 -1.49
N GLU A 132 -4.66 14.24 -2.59
CA GLU A 132 -3.89 15.01 -3.60
C GLU A 132 -3.42 16.35 -3.01
N VAL A 133 -4.27 17.02 -2.23
CA VAL A 133 -3.88 18.23 -1.50
C VAL A 133 -2.68 17.94 -0.58
N ASN A 134 -2.73 16.84 0.18
CA ASN A 134 -1.64 16.45 1.06
C ASN A 134 -0.33 16.20 0.28
N ARG A 135 -0.38 15.47 -0.84
CA ARG A 135 0.79 15.19 -1.70
C ARG A 135 1.45 16.46 -2.20
N LEU A 136 0.65 17.39 -2.73
CA LEU A 136 1.15 18.67 -3.22
C LEU A 136 1.87 19.46 -2.13
N VAL A 137 1.30 19.53 -0.93
CA VAL A 137 1.89 20.25 0.21
C VAL A 137 3.18 19.57 0.67
N ILE A 138 3.19 18.24 0.85
CA ILE A 138 4.37 17.52 1.32
C ILE A 138 5.51 17.63 0.32
N ASP A 139 5.25 17.36 -0.97
CA ASP A 139 6.27 17.43 -2.02
C ASP A 139 6.87 18.84 -2.13
N ALA A 140 6.03 19.88 -2.11
CA ALA A 140 6.49 21.27 -2.22
C ALA A 140 7.41 21.71 -1.05
N LEU A 141 7.26 21.09 0.12
CA LEU A 141 8.05 21.41 1.31
C LEU A 141 9.31 20.54 1.46
N SER A 142 9.40 19.42 0.75
CA SER A 142 10.44 18.41 0.99
C SER A 142 11.80 18.80 0.43
N ASP A 143 12.84 18.56 1.23
CA ASP A 143 14.26 18.67 0.82
C ASP A 143 14.69 17.43 0.05
N TYR A 144 14.17 16.25 0.43
CA TYR A 144 14.43 14.96 -0.24
C TYR A 144 13.11 14.35 -0.73
N LEU A 145 13.00 14.14 -2.03
CA LEU A 145 11.85 13.53 -2.69
C LEU A 145 12.24 12.12 -3.15
N PHE A 146 11.81 11.10 -2.42
CA PHE A 146 12.09 9.70 -2.74
C PHE A 146 10.95 9.10 -3.55
N THR A 147 11.19 8.85 -4.82
CA THR A 147 10.19 8.42 -5.79
C THR A 147 10.30 6.93 -6.12
N ALA A 148 9.14 6.30 -6.38
CA ALA A 148 9.03 4.87 -6.60
C ALA A 148 9.36 4.42 -8.04
N GLY A 149 9.25 5.32 -9.03
CA GLY A 149 9.42 4.96 -10.41
C GLY A 149 9.64 6.17 -11.31
N ILE A 150 9.78 5.93 -12.62
CA ILE A 150 10.10 6.94 -13.63
C ILE A 150 9.07 8.05 -13.68
N LYS A 151 7.77 7.70 -13.61
CA LYS A 151 6.70 8.69 -13.71
C LYS A 151 6.64 9.60 -12.51
N SER A 152 6.65 9.05 -11.30
CA SER A 152 6.66 9.83 -10.06
C SER A 152 7.92 10.69 -9.97
N ASN A 153 9.08 10.18 -10.42
CA ASN A 153 10.32 10.93 -10.48
C ASN A 153 10.22 12.14 -11.44
N SER A 154 9.65 11.94 -12.62
CA SER A 154 9.43 13.03 -13.59
C SER A 154 8.47 14.10 -13.05
N VAL A 155 7.40 13.70 -12.35
CA VAL A 155 6.46 14.64 -11.72
C VAL A 155 7.16 15.43 -10.63
N ALA A 156 7.81 14.76 -9.67
CA ALA A 156 8.52 15.41 -8.57
C ALA A 156 9.58 16.39 -9.06
N THR A 157 10.38 16.01 -10.07
CA THR A 157 11.40 16.90 -10.65
C THR A 157 10.80 18.13 -11.31
N ARG A 158 9.69 17.97 -12.05
CA ARG A 158 9.03 19.08 -12.73
C ARG A 158 8.35 20.06 -11.78
N GLU A 159 7.78 19.54 -10.67
CA GLU A 159 7.02 20.32 -9.70
C GLU A 159 7.87 20.84 -8.54
N GLN A 160 9.18 20.59 -8.58
CA GLN A 160 10.13 21.03 -7.57
C GLN A 160 10.07 22.55 -7.36
N GLN A 161 9.85 22.97 -6.11
CA GLN A 161 9.63 24.38 -5.76
C GLN A 161 10.89 25.09 -5.23
N SER A 162 11.91 24.34 -4.81
CA SER A 162 13.12 24.88 -4.19
C SER A 162 14.37 24.39 -4.91
N GLU A 163 15.35 25.27 -5.08
CA GLU A 163 16.68 24.92 -5.61
C GLU A 163 17.45 23.96 -4.69
N THR A 164 17.08 23.90 -3.41
CA THR A 164 17.69 23.01 -2.41
C THR A 164 17.01 21.64 -2.32
N SER A 165 15.84 21.49 -2.93
CA SER A 165 15.12 20.22 -2.99
C SER A 165 15.78 19.28 -3.98
N GLN A 166 15.85 18.00 -3.65
CA GLN A 166 16.49 16.97 -4.47
C GLN A 166 15.56 15.78 -4.67
N THR A 167 15.41 15.36 -5.91
CA THR A 167 14.58 14.23 -6.30
C THR A 167 15.44 13.01 -6.61
N TYR A 168 15.12 11.88 -5.95
CA TYR A 168 15.83 10.61 -6.10
C TYR A 168 14.87 9.49 -6.48
N MET A 169 15.08 8.86 -7.63
CA MET A 169 14.39 7.63 -7.97
C MET A 169 15.03 6.47 -7.23
N VAL A 170 14.47 6.09 -6.10
CA VAL A 170 15.02 5.05 -5.20
C VAL A 170 14.41 3.67 -5.42
N GLY A 171 13.23 3.61 -6.03
CA GLY A 171 12.42 2.40 -6.19
C GLY A 171 11.23 2.36 -5.23
N ASN A 172 10.46 1.28 -5.29
CA ASN A 172 9.27 1.12 -4.46
C ASN A 172 9.62 0.42 -3.15
N ILE A 173 9.49 1.14 -2.05
CA ILE A 173 9.83 0.67 -0.68
C ILE A 173 8.98 -0.54 -0.23
N LEU A 174 7.79 -0.73 -0.79
CA LEU A 174 6.95 -1.90 -0.50
C LEU A 174 7.65 -3.20 -0.92
N MET A 175 8.45 -3.16 -1.98
CA MET A 175 9.20 -4.32 -2.47
C MET A 175 10.27 -4.79 -1.49
N ASP A 176 10.82 -3.88 -0.70
CA ASP A 176 11.78 -4.24 0.37
C ASP A 176 11.12 -5.09 1.45
N THR A 177 9.88 -4.76 1.82
CA THR A 177 9.11 -5.54 2.79
C THR A 177 8.70 -6.90 2.24
N LEU A 178 8.27 -6.95 0.97
CA LEU A 178 7.97 -8.22 0.32
C LEU A 178 9.20 -9.12 0.25
N ARG A 179 10.32 -8.61 -0.27
CA ARG A 179 11.57 -9.37 -0.38
C ARG A 179 12.03 -9.91 0.97
N PHE A 180 11.91 -9.12 2.03
CA PHE A 180 12.24 -9.54 3.39
C PHE A 180 11.32 -10.67 3.89
N ASN A 181 10.03 -10.62 3.55
CA ASN A 181 9.04 -11.57 4.05
C ASN A 181 8.82 -12.80 3.14
N LEU A 182 9.27 -12.78 1.89
CA LEU A 182 9.14 -13.94 0.98
C LEU A 182 9.52 -15.29 1.64
N PRO A 183 10.70 -15.43 2.31
CA PRO A 183 11.06 -16.70 2.96
C PRO A 183 10.28 -16.98 4.25
N ARG A 184 9.48 -16.04 4.71
CA ARG A 184 8.67 -16.10 5.94
C ARG A 184 7.20 -16.32 5.66
N PHE A 185 6.77 -16.21 4.40
CA PHE A 185 5.38 -16.45 4.00
C PHE A 185 4.94 -17.85 4.37
N ARG A 186 3.72 -17.96 4.89
CA ARG A 186 3.14 -19.22 5.37
C ARG A 186 1.85 -19.51 4.61
N LYS A 187 1.75 -20.74 4.10
CA LYS A 187 0.50 -21.21 3.49
C LYS A 187 -0.64 -21.12 4.51
N PRO A 188 -1.75 -20.45 4.19
CA PRO A 188 -2.91 -20.43 5.05
C PRO A 188 -3.53 -21.84 5.15
N ASP A 189 -4.29 -22.09 6.20
CA ASP A 189 -5.03 -23.37 6.38
C ASP A 189 -6.28 -23.39 5.46
N ILE A 190 -6.02 -23.41 4.16
CA ILE A 190 -7.00 -23.46 3.08
C ILE A 190 -6.56 -24.58 2.14
N ASP A 191 -7.50 -25.44 1.74
CA ASP A 191 -7.22 -26.53 0.79
C ASP A 191 -7.13 -26.00 -0.65
N ILE A 192 -5.92 -25.57 -1.00
CA ILE A 192 -5.58 -25.00 -2.31
C ILE A 192 -4.20 -25.48 -2.78
N GLU A 193 -4.02 -25.55 -4.10
CA GLU A 193 -2.75 -25.86 -4.75
C GLU A 193 -2.17 -24.62 -5.43
N ASP A 194 -0.85 -24.51 -5.49
CA ASP A 194 -0.13 -23.40 -6.12
C ASP A 194 -0.55 -23.22 -7.58
N GLY A 195 -0.92 -22.00 -7.95
CA GLY A 195 -1.34 -21.65 -9.30
C GLY A 195 -2.70 -22.23 -9.74
N GLN A 196 -3.44 -22.89 -8.84
CA GLN A 196 -4.74 -23.49 -9.12
C GLN A 196 -5.91 -22.74 -8.45
N TYR A 197 -5.75 -21.44 -8.19
CA TYR A 197 -6.80 -20.59 -7.62
C TYR A 197 -6.61 -19.15 -8.04
N LEU A 198 -7.69 -18.39 -7.95
CA LEU A 198 -7.68 -16.93 -8.06
C LEU A 198 -7.85 -16.31 -6.66
N VAL A 199 -7.31 -15.10 -6.47
CA VAL A 199 -7.56 -14.31 -5.26
C VAL A 199 -8.46 -13.15 -5.60
N PHE A 200 -9.47 -12.88 -4.76
CA PHE A 200 -10.34 -11.74 -4.88
C PHE A 200 -10.32 -10.90 -3.61
N THR A 201 -10.03 -9.60 -3.72
CA THR A 201 -10.11 -8.65 -2.59
C THR A 201 -10.91 -7.42 -2.98
N LEU A 202 -11.69 -6.90 -2.04
CA LEU A 202 -12.57 -5.73 -2.24
C LEU A 202 -12.68 -4.92 -0.95
N ASN A 203 -12.47 -3.59 -1.04
CA ASN A 203 -12.60 -2.67 0.09
C ASN A 203 -13.30 -1.36 -0.32
N ARG A 204 -13.45 -1.09 -1.63
CA ARG A 204 -13.91 0.20 -2.13
C ARG A 204 -15.40 0.39 -1.89
N ARG A 205 -15.77 1.37 -1.06
CA ARG A 205 -17.16 1.67 -0.72
C ARG A 205 -18.06 1.91 -1.93
N ALA A 206 -17.55 2.54 -2.99
CA ALA A 206 -18.30 2.79 -4.21
C ALA A 206 -18.72 1.50 -4.93
N LEU A 207 -17.88 0.45 -4.93
CA LEU A 207 -18.21 -0.86 -5.50
C LEU A 207 -19.13 -1.65 -4.57
N LEU A 208 -18.89 -1.59 -3.26
CA LEU A 208 -19.74 -2.24 -2.25
C LEU A 208 -21.16 -1.64 -2.24
N GLY A 209 -21.30 -0.34 -2.52
CA GLY A 209 -22.59 0.35 -2.58
C GLY A 209 -23.37 0.11 -3.87
N ASP A 210 -22.73 -0.37 -4.95
CA ASP A 210 -23.38 -0.75 -6.20
C ASP A 210 -23.56 -2.28 -6.27
N GLU A 211 -24.46 -2.79 -5.42
CA GLU A 211 -24.68 -4.23 -5.27
C GLU A 211 -25.12 -4.91 -6.58
N ALA A 212 -25.89 -4.21 -7.42
CA ALA A 212 -26.34 -4.77 -8.70
C ALA A 212 -25.17 -4.98 -9.68
N ASN A 213 -24.22 -4.05 -9.71
CA ASN A 213 -23.01 -4.20 -10.50
C ASN A 213 -22.06 -5.23 -9.90
N LEU A 214 -21.89 -5.22 -8.57
CA LEU A 214 -21.04 -6.19 -7.86
C LEU A 214 -21.54 -7.63 -8.08
N ALA A 215 -22.86 -7.87 -8.02
CA ALA A 215 -23.43 -9.18 -8.32
C ALA A 215 -23.10 -9.64 -9.74
N ARG A 216 -23.20 -8.75 -10.74
CA ARG A 216 -22.81 -9.06 -12.13
C ARG A 216 -21.30 -9.36 -12.24
N MET A 217 -20.47 -8.62 -11.52
CA MET A 217 -19.03 -8.85 -11.51
C MET A 217 -18.69 -10.21 -10.89
N LEU A 218 -19.32 -10.58 -9.78
CA LEU A 218 -19.14 -11.87 -9.13
C LEU A 218 -19.56 -13.03 -10.06
N GLN A 219 -20.72 -12.90 -10.72
CA GLN A 219 -21.18 -13.89 -11.71
C GLN A 219 -20.16 -14.06 -12.84
N VAL A 220 -19.70 -12.95 -13.45
CA VAL A 220 -18.73 -12.98 -14.54
C VAL A 220 -17.38 -13.55 -14.07
N MET A 221 -16.99 -13.30 -12.84
CA MET A 221 -15.76 -13.89 -12.26
C MET A 221 -15.86 -15.41 -12.19
N VAL A 222 -16.96 -15.96 -11.67
CA VAL A 222 -17.17 -17.41 -11.58
C VAL A 222 -17.21 -18.03 -12.98
N GLU A 223 -17.95 -17.45 -13.93
CA GLU A 223 -18.03 -17.94 -15.31
C GLU A 223 -16.68 -17.93 -16.04
N ALA A 224 -15.83 -16.94 -15.78
CA ALA A 224 -14.54 -16.77 -16.45
C ALA A 224 -13.37 -17.41 -15.70
N ALA A 225 -13.58 -17.90 -14.48
CA ALA A 225 -12.56 -18.57 -13.68
C ALA A 225 -12.19 -19.97 -14.24
N ASP A 226 -12.99 -20.52 -15.15
CA ASP A 226 -12.74 -21.81 -15.83
C ASP A 226 -12.50 -22.97 -14.82
N GLY A 227 -13.39 -23.05 -13.81
CA GLY A 227 -13.30 -24.07 -12.75
C GLY A 227 -12.29 -23.80 -11.64
N LEU A 228 -11.50 -22.73 -11.71
CA LEU A 228 -10.60 -22.36 -10.62
C LEU A 228 -11.39 -21.79 -9.44
N PRO A 229 -11.12 -22.20 -8.19
CA PRO A 229 -11.69 -21.58 -7.01
C PRO A 229 -11.20 -20.13 -6.87
N ILE A 230 -12.10 -19.26 -6.42
CA ILE A 230 -11.78 -17.85 -6.14
C ILE A 230 -11.74 -17.67 -4.63
N ILE A 231 -10.56 -17.51 -4.09
CA ILE A 231 -10.33 -17.31 -2.66
C ILE A 231 -10.50 -15.83 -2.33
N ALA A 232 -11.46 -15.50 -1.48
CA ALA A 232 -11.82 -14.13 -1.17
C ALA A 232 -11.61 -13.81 0.32
N PRO A 233 -10.38 -13.44 0.75
CA PRO A 233 -10.11 -12.93 2.09
C PRO A 233 -10.59 -11.49 2.19
N LEU A 234 -11.77 -11.27 2.76
CA LEU A 234 -12.45 -10.00 2.80
C LEU A 234 -12.49 -9.42 4.22
N ARG A 235 -12.53 -8.09 4.33
CA ARG A 235 -12.90 -7.41 5.57
C ARG A 235 -14.39 -7.53 5.82
N ASP A 236 -14.79 -7.35 7.06
CA ASP A 236 -16.16 -7.60 7.54
C ASP A 236 -17.23 -6.95 6.65
N ASP A 237 -17.11 -5.65 6.34
CA ASP A 237 -18.07 -4.93 5.47
C ASP A 237 -18.22 -5.59 4.09
N ALA A 238 -17.10 -5.95 3.48
CA ALA A 238 -17.08 -6.58 2.15
C ALA A 238 -17.56 -8.04 2.23
N TYR A 239 -17.16 -8.75 3.30
CA TYR A 239 -17.60 -10.13 3.56
C TYR A 239 -19.11 -10.21 3.67
N GLU A 240 -19.74 -9.34 4.46
CA GLU A 240 -21.19 -9.29 4.63
C GLU A 240 -21.93 -9.03 3.32
N VAL A 241 -21.48 -8.04 2.53
CA VAL A 241 -22.10 -7.69 1.26
C VAL A 241 -21.98 -8.84 0.26
N VAL A 242 -20.78 -9.39 0.07
CA VAL A 242 -20.54 -10.47 -0.91
C VAL A 242 -21.26 -11.75 -0.48
N SER A 243 -21.25 -12.11 0.80
CA SER A 243 -21.99 -13.26 1.34
C SER A 243 -23.49 -13.15 1.08
N ARG A 244 -24.08 -11.97 1.29
CA ARG A 244 -25.50 -11.72 0.99
C ARG A 244 -25.81 -11.86 -0.50
N LEU A 245 -24.95 -11.32 -1.37
CA LEU A 245 -25.14 -11.42 -2.83
C LEU A 245 -25.06 -12.86 -3.32
N GLN A 246 -24.16 -13.65 -2.76
CA GLN A 246 -24.07 -15.09 -3.08
C GLN A 246 -25.30 -15.86 -2.62
N ALA A 247 -25.84 -15.55 -1.44
CA ALA A 247 -27.06 -16.20 -0.94
C ALA A 247 -28.30 -15.88 -1.79
N LEU A 248 -28.32 -14.73 -2.48
CA LEU A 248 -29.37 -14.31 -3.38
C LEU A 248 -29.20 -14.85 -4.81
N ALA A 249 -28.01 -15.37 -5.15
CA ALA A 249 -27.77 -15.95 -6.47
C ALA A 249 -28.62 -17.19 -6.69
N ALA A 250 -29.07 -17.40 -7.95
CA ALA A 250 -29.97 -18.50 -8.30
C ALA A 250 -29.36 -19.92 -8.06
N THR A 251 -28.06 -20.01 -7.93
CA THR A 251 -27.32 -21.24 -7.62
C THR A 251 -26.22 -20.90 -6.61
N PRO A 252 -26.54 -20.91 -5.31
CA PRO A 252 -25.49 -20.76 -4.30
C PRO A 252 -24.51 -21.95 -4.39
N PRO A 253 -23.20 -21.73 -4.15
CA PRO A 253 -22.24 -22.83 -4.09
C PRO A 253 -22.69 -23.84 -3.04
N LYS A 254 -22.72 -25.13 -3.36
CA LYS A 254 -23.07 -26.16 -2.40
C LYS A 254 -21.93 -26.33 -1.40
N GLN A 255 -22.31 -26.67 -0.16
CA GLN A 255 -21.33 -26.95 0.88
C GLN A 255 -20.42 -28.11 0.45
N GLY A 256 -19.12 -27.85 0.28
CA GLY A 256 -18.14 -28.81 -0.22
C GLY A 256 -17.81 -28.72 -1.73
N GLU A 257 -18.43 -27.81 -2.48
CA GLU A 257 -17.98 -27.50 -3.85
C GLU A 257 -16.77 -26.56 -3.78
N THR A 258 -15.70 -26.94 -4.48
CA THR A 258 -14.46 -26.14 -4.61
C THR A 258 -14.56 -25.07 -5.72
N GLU A 259 -15.70 -25.02 -6.43
CA GLU A 259 -15.96 -24.07 -7.51
C GLU A 259 -16.70 -22.84 -6.98
N GLY A 260 -16.35 -21.66 -7.50
CA GLY A 260 -16.98 -20.39 -7.15
C GLY A 260 -16.15 -19.51 -6.22
N VAL A 261 -16.80 -18.56 -5.52
CA VAL A 261 -16.14 -17.63 -4.60
C VAL A 261 -16.20 -18.17 -3.19
N LEU A 262 -15.05 -18.53 -2.65
CA LEU A 262 -14.90 -19.04 -1.28
C LEU A 262 -14.52 -17.88 -0.36
N LEU A 263 -15.43 -17.55 0.58
CA LEU A 263 -15.30 -16.40 1.47
C LEU A 263 -14.50 -16.75 2.72
N PHE A 264 -13.54 -15.91 3.05
CA PHE A 264 -12.75 -15.95 4.27
C PHE A 264 -12.71 -14.55 4.88
N HIS A 265 -12.57 -14.47 6.21
CA HIS A 265 -12.18 -13.23 6.85
C HIS A 265 -10.74 -12.85 6.51
N SER A 266 -10.36 -11.60 6.79
CA SER A 266 -9.01 -11.11 6.52
C SER A 266 -7.94 -12.03 7.11
N LEU A 267 -6.96 -12.39 6.30
CA LEU A 267 -5.84 -13.22 6.72
C LEU A 267 -4.73 -12.37 7.37
N PRO A 268 -3.91 -12.95 8.26
CA PRO A 268 -2.66 -12.36 8.72
C PRO A 268 -1.73 -12.00 7.56
N TYR A 269 -0.84 -11.03 7.76
CA TYR A 269 0.01 -10.49 6.70
C TYR A 269 0.84 -11.56 5.96
N LEU A 270 1.49 -12.47 6.70
CA LEU A 270 2.35 -13.50 6.12
C LEU A 270 1.58 -14.59 5.36
N GLU A 271 0.35 -14.88 5.77
CA GLU A 271 -0.54 -15.81 5.08
C GLU A 271 -1.16 -15.18 3.83
N PHE A 272 -1.58 -13.92 3.92
CA PHE A 272 -2.06 -13.17 2.77
C PHE A 272 -0.96 -13.00 1.70
N GLY A 273 0.27 -12.73 2.12
CA GLY A 273 1.43 -12.64 1.23
C GLY A 273 1.69 -13.95 0.50
N TRP A 274 1.60 -15.10 1.20
CA TRP A 274 1.70 -16.41 0.57
C TRP A 274 0.59 -16.62 -0.46
N LEU A 275 -0.65 -16.37 -0.06
CA LEU A 275 -1.83 -16.56 -0.90
C LEU A 275 -1.74 -15.77 -2.21
N THR A 276 -1.32 -14.51 -2.15
CA THR A 276 -1.21 -13.65 -3.34
C THR A 276 0.00 -13.98 -4.20
N ALA A 277 1.11 -14.43 -3.61
CA ALA A 277 2.32 -14.78 -4.34
C ALA A 277 2.20 -16.08 -5.15
N HIS A 278 1.32 -17.01 -4.71
CA HIS A 278 1.14 -18.33 -5.33
C HIS A 278 -0.17 -18.46 -6.12
N ALA A 279 -0.92 -17.36 -6.28
CA ALA A 279 -2.17 -17.37 -7.05
C ALA A 279 -1.92 -17.48 -8.56
N ARG A 280 -2.87 -18.09 -9.28
CA ARG A 280 -2.92 -18.02 -10.76
C ARG A 280 -3.12 -16.60 -11.24
N GLY A 281 -3.88 -15.81 -10.47
CA GLY A 281 -4.12 -14.41 -10.72
C GLY A 281 -4.92 -13.77 -9.60
N ILE A 282 -4.95 -12.44 -9.60
CA ILE A 282 -5.56 -11.62 -8.55
C ILE A 282 -6.56 -10.67 -9.17
N VAL A 283 -7.74 -10.53 -8.56
CA VAL A 283 -8.72 -9.48 -8.82
C VAL A 283 -8.80 -8.61 -7.55
N THR A 284 -8.53 -7.33 -7.66
CA THR A 284 -8.43 -6.45 -6.49
C THR A 284 -8.80 -5.00 -6.80
N ASP A 285 -9.21 -4.24 -5.80
CA ASP A 285 -9.33 -2.78 -5.86
C ASP A 285 -8.17 -2.07 -5.13
N SER A 286 -7.21 -2.83 -4.59
CA SER A 286 -6.08 -2.32 -3.83
C SER A 286 -4.86 -2.01 -4.72
N GLY A 287 -4.36 -0.77 -4.66
CA GLY A 287 -3.11 -0.39 -5.33
C GLY A 287 -1.91 -1.18 -4.79
N ASN A 288 -1.79 -1.36 -3.48
CA ASN A 288 -0.69 -2.11 -2.88
C ASN A 288 -0.66 -3.58 -3.36
N VAL A 289 -1.82 -4.25 -3.43
CA VAL A 289 -1.91 -5.62 -3.93
C VAL A 289 -1.47 -5.71 -5.40
N ALA A 290 -1.81 -4.71 -6.23
CA ALA A 290 -1.36 -4.65 -7.62
C ALA A 290 0.16 -4.44 -7.74
N GLU A 291 0.75 -3.68 -6.82
CA GLU A 291 2.20 -3.51 -6.73
C GLU A 291 2.89 -4.81 -6.30
N GLU A 292 2.36 -5.48 -5.28
CA GLU A 292 2.84 -6.79 -4.79
C GLU A 292 2.74 -7.88 -5.86
N ALA A 293 1.60 -7.94 -6.57
CA ALA A 293 1.41 -8.84 -7.70
C ALA A 293 2.43 -8.60 -8.82
N THR A 294 2.73 -7.33 -9.11
CA THR A 294 3.76 -6.96 -10.10
C THR A 294 5.14 -7.46 -9.68
N PHE A 295 5.50 -7.32 -8.40
CA PHE A 295 6.78 -7.80 -7.87
C PHE A 295 6.88 -9.32 -7.94
N ASN A 296 5.81 -10.03 -7.61
CA ASN A 296 5.75 -11.49 -7.64
C ASN A 296 5.55 -12.07 -9.05
N GLY A 297 5.31 -11.21 -10.06
CA GLY A 297 5.03 -11.64 -11.43
C GLY A 297 3.66 -12.29 -11.61
N VAL A 298 2.74 -12.13 -10.66
CA VAL A 298 1.39 -12.70 -10.69
C VAL A 298 0.47 -11.79 -11.51
N PRO A 299 -0.33 -12.32 -12.47
CA PRO A 299 -1.35 -11.59 -13.20
C PRO A 299 -2.32 -10.86 -12.25
N CYS A 300 -2.57 -9.59 -12.47
CA CYS A 300 -3.43 -8.78 -11.62
C CYS A 300 -4.46 -7.99 -12.44
N ILE A 301 -5.70 -8.04 -12.01
CA ILE A 301 -6.82 -7.27 -12.58
C ILE A 301 -7.29 -6.29 -11.51
N THR A 302 -7.12 -4.98 -11.77
CA THR A 302 -7.51 -3.96 -10.81
C THR A 302 -8.87 -3.36 -11.16
N LEU A 303 -9.78 -3.36 -10.18
CA LEU A 303 -11.13 -2.83 -10.25
C LEU A 303 -11.19 -1.30 -10.14
N ASN A 304 -10.11 -0.63 -10.49
CA ASN A 304 -9.99 0.83 -10.57
C ASN A 304 -9.82 1.27 -12.02
N SER A 305 -10.27 2.48 -12.33
CA SER A 305 -10.11 3.11 -13.65
C SER A 305 -8.74 3.79 -13.83
N TYR A 306 -8.00 3.99 -12.75
CA TYR A 306 -6.66 4.59 -12.74
C TYR A 306 -5.77 3.92 -11.70
N THR A 307 -4.47 4.12 -11.82
CA THR A 307 -3.47 3.74 -10.80
C THR A 307 -2.46 4.87 -10.61
N GLU A 308 -2.01 5.03 -9.39
CA GLU A 308 -0.95 5.96 -9.02
C GLU A 308 0.43 5.44 -9.45
N HIS A 309 0.60 4.11 -9.48
CA HIS A 309 1.80 3.42 -9.94
C HIS A 309 1.60 2.82 -11.33
N GLN A 310 1.74 3.66 -12.36
CA GLN A 310 1.51 3.25 -13.75
C GLN A 310 2.48 2.19 -14.24
N GLU A 311 3.64 2.06 -13.60
CA GLU A 311 4.60 1.01 -13.84
C GLU A 311 3.98 -0.39 -13.69
N THR A 312 3.01 -0.57 -12.79
CA THR A 312 2.27 -1.85 -12.63
C THR A 312 1.53 -2.24 -13.90
N VAL A 313 1.04 -1.24 -14.65
CA VAL A 313 0.27 -1.44 -15.90
C VAL A 313 1.17 -1.46 -17.12
N THR A 314 2.14 -0.56 -17.22
CA THR A 314 2.95 -0.40 -18.43
C THR A 314 4.07 -1.43 -18.53
N VAL A 315 4.64 -1.84 -17.42
CA VAL A 315 5.74 -2.81 -17.32
C VAL A 315 5.31 -4.07 -16.59
N GLY A 316 4.60 -3.90 -15.47
CA GLY A 316 4.19 -4.97 -14.58
C GLY A 316 3.01 -5.81 -15.08
N SER A 317 2.47 -6.61 -14.18
CA SER A 317 1.45 -7.63 -14.46
C SER A 317 0.00 -7.13 -14.38
N ASN A 318 -0.23 -5.85 -14.10
CA ASN A 318 -1.55 -5.30 -13.81
C ASN A 318 -2.30 -4.82 -15.06
N VAL A 319 -3.64 -4.99 -15.04
CA VAL A 319 -4.59 -4.46 -16.03
C VAL A 319 -5.73 -3.76 -15.29
N LEU A 320 -6.12 -2.56 -15.73
CA LEU A 320 -7.22 -1.79 -15.13
C LEU A 320 -8.53 -2.07 -15.89
N VAL A 321 -9.56 -2.47 -15.17
CA VAL A 321 -10.89 -2.74 -15.74
C VAL A 321 -11.97 -1.81 -15.19
N GLY A 322 -11.70 -1.10 -14.09
CA GLY A 322 -12.70 -0.30 -13.40
C GLY A 322 -13.82 -1.16 -12.81
N GLY A 323 -15.04 -0.62 -12.77
CA GLY A 323 -16.25 -1.35 -12.37
C GLY A 323 -16.98 -2.00 -13.56
N ASP A 324 -16.31 -2.29 -14.66
CA ASP A 324 -16.91 -2.84 -15.88
C ASP A 324 -16.82 -4.38 -15.88
N ALA A 325 -17.96 -5.03 -15.62
CA ALA A 325 -18.06 -6.49 -15.57
C ALA A 325 -17.65 -7.17 -16.90
N ARG A 326 -17.91 -6.54 -18.07
CA ARG A 326 -17.51 -7.10 -19.38
C ARG A 326 -15.99 -7.12 -19.52
N LYS A 327 -15.32 -5.99 -19.20
CA LYS A 327 -13.84 -5.90 -19.22
C LYS A 327 -13.21 -6.87 -18.23
N LEU A 328 -13.83 -7.03 -17.05
CA LEU A 328 -13.38 -8.00 -16.05
C LEU A 328 -13.41 -9.44 -16.62
N GLY A 329 -14.51 -9.84 -17.24
CA GLY A 329 -14.65 -11.16 -17.86
C GLY A 329 -13.66 -11.38 -19.01
N GLU A 330 -13.43 -10.36 -19.85
CA GLU A 330 -12.42 -10.41 -20.92
C GLU A 330 -11.01 -10.62 -20.36
N ALA A 331 -10.63 -9.86 -19.33
CA ALA A 331 -9.33 -9.97 -18.69
C ALA A 331 -9.14 -11.32 -17.99
N LEU A 332 -10.16 -11.82 -17.29
CA LEU A 332 -10.11 -13.15 -16.67
C LEU A 332 -9.94 -14.26 -17.68
N ARG A 333 -10.68 -14.24 -18.80
CA ARG A 333 -10.50 -15.25 -19.87
C ARG A 333 -9.11 -15.21 -20.49
N GLN A 334 -8.46 -14.05 -20.61
CA GLN A 334 -7.07 -13.96 -21.04
C GLN A 334 -6.13 -14.59 -20.01
N LEU A 335 -6.40 -14.37 -18.72
CA LEU A 335 -5.60 -14.90 -17.62
C LEU A 335 -5.71 -16.43 -17.56
N THR A 336 -6.94 -16.99 -17.50
CA THR A 336 -7.19 -18.43 -17.42
C THR A 336 -6.74 -19.16 -18.69
N GLY A 337 -6.95 -18.54 -19.86
CA GLY A 337 -6.54 -19.07 -21.17
C GLY A 337 -5.04 -18.96 -21.48
N GLY A 338 -4.22 -18.46 -20.55
CA GLY A 338 -2.76 -18.39 -20.70
C GLY A 338 -2.27 -17.34 -21.73
N THR A 339 -3.11 -16.38 -22.10
CA THR A 339 -2.79 -15.32 -23.07
C THR A 339 -2.52 -13.97 -22.40
N TRP A 340 -2.10 -14.00 -21.12
CA TRP A 340 -1.79 -12.77 -20.37
C TRP A 340 -0.64 -11.99 -21.00
N LYS A 341 -0.66 -10.67 -20.82
CA LYS A 341 0.39 -9.80 -21.31
C LYS A 341 1.78 -10.19 -20.76
N LYS A 342 2.83 -9.96 -21.52
CA LYS A 342 4.20 -10.07 -21.01
C LYS A 342 4.40 -9.00 -19.93
N CYS A 343 5.00 -9.36 -18.81
CA CYS A 343 5.34 -8.47 -17.73
C CYS A 343 6.81 -8.59 -17.34
N ALA A 344 7.32 -7.52 -16.74
CA ALA A 344 8.66 -7.44 -16.17
C ALA A 344 8.60 -6.67 -14.85
N LEU A 345 9.67 -6.75 -14.10
CA LEU A 345 9.83 -5.95 -12.90
C LEU A 345 10.19 -4.50 -13.29
N PRO A 346 9.47 -3.49 -12.80
CA PRO A 346 9.82 -2.09 -13.03
C PRO A 346 11.22 -1.75 -12.49
N ASP A 347 11.84 -0.74 -13.08
CA ASP A 347 13.19 -0.32 -12.70
C ASP A 347 13.27 0.04 -11.21
N ARG A 348 14.30 -0.46 -10.53
CA ARG A 348 14.56 -0.32 -9.08
C ARG A 348 13.50 -0.90 -8.15
N TRP A 349 12.58 -1.72 -8.63
CA TRP A 349 11.66 -2.50 -7.79
C TRP A 349 12.32 -3.80 -7.29
N ASP A 350 13.56 -3.72 -6.88
CA ASP A 350 14.44 -4.84 -6.54
C ASP A 350 14.52 -5.14 -5.02
N GLY A 351 13.75 -4.40 -4.20
CA GLY A 351 13.74 -4.57 -2.73
C GLY A 351 15.01 -4.07 -2.04
N ARG A 352 15.64 -3.01 -2.58
CA ARG A 352 16.81 -2.32 -2.01
C ARG A 352 16.60 -0.81 -1.88
N THR A 353 15.36 -0.39 -1.80
CA THR A 353 14.98 1.02 -1.73
C THR A 353 15.46 1.65 -0.42
N ALA A 354 15.28 0.96 0.71
CA ALA A 354 15.68 1.45 2.02
C ALA A 354 17.20 1.68 2.12
N GLU A 355 18.02 0.78 1.54
CA GLU A 355 19.48 0.92 1.51
C GLU A 355 19.89 2.21 0.78
N ARG A 356 19.27 2.49 -0.37
CA ARG A 356 19.52 3.72 -1.15
C ARG A 356 19.13 4.97 -0.39
N ILE A 357 17.95 4.96 0.25
CA ILE A 357 17.47 6.10 1.05
C ILE A 357 18.43 6.41 2.20
N VAL A 358 18.82 5.39 2.97
CA VAL A 358 19.71 5.58 4.11
C VAL A 358 21.08 6.09 3.65
N SER A 359 21.64 5.58 2.56
CA SER A 359 22.90 6.08 1.99
C SER A 359 22.80 7.57 1.62
N ILE A 360 21.74 7.96 0.89
CA ILE A 360 21.51 9.37 0.49
C ILE A 360 21.38 10.27 1.73
N LEU A 361 20.65 9.83 2.74
CA LEU A 361 20.47 10.60 3.96
C LEU A 361 21.76 10.75 4.76
N LEU A 362 22.69 9.79 4.70
CA LEU A 362 23.97 9.87 5.40
C LEU A 362 24.98 10.77 4.67
N GLU A 363 24.91 10.85 3.35
CA GLU A 363 25.82 11.67 2.52
C GLU A 363 25.45 13.17 2.53
N GLY A 364 24.17 13.52 2.69
CA GLY A 364 23.63 14.89 2.73
C GLY A 364 23.38 15.41 4.14
#